data_d155c02c7a24dacd204e9978064aa25e
#
_entry.id   d155c02c7a24dacd204e9978064aa25e
#
_cell.length_a   1.000
_cell.length_b   1.000
_cell.length_c   1.000
_cell.angle_alpha   90.00
_cell.angle_beta   90.00
_cell.angle_gamma   90.00
#
_symmetry.space_group_name_H-M   'P 1'
#
loop_
_entity.id
_entity.type
_entity.pdbx_description
1 polymer ?
#
loop_
_entity_poly.entity_id
_entity_poly.type
_entity_poly.pdbx_seq_one_letter_code
_entity_poly.pdbx_strand_id
1 'polypeptide(L)'
;LINEIVEKDMLIEASKKYILDNGKAVQPWDEKGFRLPSGAPYTPKGMMIWAAASSSLRKMSYGNYPAQKAILSALYEGVQVPIDAGLRIEARQMTKVIMDPVSRNMVRSLFVNMQALNKGARRPKDFEKYNVKKVGILGAGLMGAGIAYVTAKAGIEVILIDQNQEGADKGKDYSVKLLDKALSRKKTTEEKKEKLLSLITPTTDYAKLNGADLIIEAVFENRD
;
A
#
# COMPACT_ATOMS: atom_id res chain seq x y z
N LEU A 1 12.18 -2.26 -18.39
CA LEU A 1 10.73 -2.38 -18.72
C LEU A 1 10.20 -1.15 -19.44
N ILE A 2 10.77 0.04 -19.19
CA ILE A 2 10.45 1.30 -19.85
C ILE A 2 11.74 1.87 -20.38
N ASN A 3 11.79 2.14 -21.69
CA ASN A 3 13.02 2.61 -22.34
C ASN A 3 13.12 4.13 -22.25
N GLU A 4 12.00 4.84 -22.46
CA GLU A 4 11.93 6.30 -22.43
C GLU A 4 10.56 6.76 -21.93
N ILE A 5 10.51 7.92 -21.29
CA ILE A 5 9.26 8.58 -20.88
C ILE A 5 9.10 9.81 -21.75
N VAL A 6 7.97 9.88 -22.44
CA VAL A 6 7.67 10.97 -23.39
C VAL A 6 6.26 11.50 -23.13
N GLU A 7 5.98 12.72 -23.59
CA GLU A 7 4.64 13.26 -23.59
C GLU A 7 3.70 12.42 -24.48
N LYS A 8 2.41 12.38 -24.11
CA LYS A 8 1.41 11.52 -24.73
C LYS A 8 1.36 11.66 -26.26
N ASP A 9 1.43 12.89 -26.75
CA ASP A 9 1.32 13.21 -28.17
C ASP A 9 2.59 12.82 -28.97
N MET A 10 3.73 12.66 -28.27
CA MET A 10 5.00 12.27 -28.87
C MET A 10 5.23 10.75 -28.87
N LEU A 11 4.34 9.97 -28.26
CA LEU A 11 4.54 8.53 -28.07
C LEU A 11 4.78 7.76 -29.38
N ILE A 12 4.01 8.06 -30.42
CA ILE A 12 4.11 7.39 -31.72
C ILE A 12 5.43 7.72 -32.42
N GLU A 13 5.81 8.99 -32.42
CA GLU A 13 7.06 9.44 -33.04
C GLU A 13 8.29 8.90 -32.32
N ALA A 14 8.29 8.95 -30.98
CA ALA A 14 9.36 8.38 -30.16
C ALA A 14 9.47 6.86 -30.37
N SER A 15 8.34 6.14 -30.46
CA SER A 15 8.35 4.69 -30.73
C SER A 15 8.91 4.35 -32.11
N LYS A 16 8.51 5.10 -33.16
CA LYS A 16 9.08 4.92 -34.51
C LYS A 16 10.57 5.17 -34.51
N LYS A 17 11.01 6.29 -33.90
CA LYS A 17 12.44 6.61 -33.78
C LYS A 17 13.18 5.50 -33.04
N TYR A 18 12.66 5.03 -31.90
CA TYR A 18 13.28 3.93 -31.15
C TYR A 18 13.47 2.66 -32.00
N ILE A 19 12.46 2.28 -32.80
CA ILE A 19 12.52 1.13 -33.69
C ILE A 19 13.59 1.31 -34.77
N LEU A 20 13.70 2.51 -35.37
CA LEU A 20 14.69 2.81 -36.40
C LEU A 20 16.12 2.83 -35.84
N ASP A 21 16.29 3.41 -34.65
CA ASP A 21 17.60 3.51 -33.99
C ASP A 21 18.09 2.16 -33.43
N ASN A 22 17.14 1.27 -33.03
CA ASN A 22 17.41 -0.03 -32.43
C ASN A 22 16.98 -1.19 -33.34
N GLY A 23 17.44 -1.21 -34.58
CA GLY A 23 17.00 -2.13 -35.65
C GLY A 23 17.14 -3.63 -35.40
N LYS A 24 17.51 -4.08 -34.18
CA LYS A 24 17.55 -5.49 -33.78
C LYS A 24 16.37 -5.76 -32.82
N ALA A 25 15.44 -6.58 -33.27
CA ALA A 25 14.31 -7.08 -32.42
C ALA A 25 14.78 -8.18 -31.44
N VAL A 26 15.91 -7.95 -30.75
CA VAL A 26 16.47 -8.88 -29.74
C VAL A 26 16.35 -8.25 -28.37
N GLN A 27 15.77 -8.99 -27.46
CA GLN A 27 15.65 -8.53 -26.07
C GLN A 27 17.00 -8.62 -25.36
N PRO A 28 17.30 -7.73 -24.40
CA PRO A 28 18.60 -7.73 -23.72
C PRO A 28 18.99 -9.08 -23.13
N TRP A 29 18.02 -9.85 -22.63
CA TRP A 29 18.28 -11.18 -22.06
C TRP A 29 18.55 -12.28 -23.08
N ASP A 30 18.29 -12.05 -24.35
CA ASP A 30 18.58 -12.96 -25.46
C ASP A 30 19.93 -12.64 -26.14
N GLU A 31 20.57 -11.52 -25.74
CA GLU A 31 21.89 -11.16 -26.24
C GLU A 31 22.97 -12.06 -25.64
N LYS A 32 23.92 -12.45 -26.51
CA LYS A 32 25.09 -13.24 -26.07
C LYS A 32 25.86 -12.48 -24.99
N GLY A 33 26.05 -13.10 -23.84
CA GLY A 33 26.80 -12.52 -22.73
C GLY A 33 25.96 -11.66 -21.79
N PHE A 34 24.62 -11.62 -21.95
CA PHE A 34 23.75 -10.96 -21.00
C PHE A 34 24.02 -11.43 -19.56
N ARG A 35 24.06 -10.47 -18.64
CA ARG A 35 24.20 -10.74 -17.20
C ARG A 35 23.11 -9.99 -16.44
N LEU A 36 22.49 -10.68 -15.48
CA LEU A 36 21.54 -10.06 -14.58
C LEU A 36 22.18 -8.90 -13.81
N PRO A 37 21.61 -7.68 -13.82
CA PRO A 37 22.17 -6.52 -13.11
C PRO A 37 22.31 -6.76 -11.59
N SER A 38 21.38 -7.54 -11.00
CA SER A 38 21.41 -7.94 -9.59
C SER A 38 22.38 -9.08 -9.27
N GLY A 39 22.97 -9.72 -10.29
CA GLY A 39 23.75 -10.92 -10.15
C GLY A 39 22.91 -12.19 -10.06
N ALA A 40 23.38 -13.27 -10.68
CA ALA A 40 22.77 -14.60 -10.56
C ALA A 40 22.96 -15.16 -9.13
N PRO A 41 22.13 -16.12 -8.66
CA PRO A 41 22.20 -16.66 -7.30
C PRO A 41 23.57 -17.18 -6.88
N TYR A 42 24.36 -17.69 -7.80
CA TYR A 42 25.71 -18.22 -7.58
C TYR A 42 26.83 -17.16 -7.64
N THR A 43 26.51 -15.89 -7.92
CA THR A 43 27.48 -14.81 -7.87
C THR A 43 27.57 -14.20 -6.47
N PRO A 44 28.71 -13.61 -6.05
CA PRO A 44 28.83 -13.00 -4.72
C PRO A 44 27.72 -11.96 -4.44
N LYS A 45 27.37 -11.13 -5.41
CA LYS A 45 26.29 -10.15 -5.29
C LYS A 45 24.92 -10.80 -5.19
N GLY A 46 24.65 -11.82 -5.99
CA GLY A 46 23.40 -12.57 -5.96
C GLY A 46 23.25 -13.37 -4.66
N MET A 47 24.30 -14.03 -4.18
CA MET A 47 24.27 -14.79 -2.92
C MET A 47 23.78 -13.94 -1.74
N MET A 48 24.22 -12.69 -1.64
CA MET A 48 23.77 -11.78 -0.55
C MET A 48 22.26 -11.54 -0.59
N ILE A 49 21.70 -11.37 -1.78
CA ILE A 49 20.25 -11.13 -1.98
C ILE A 49 19.47 -12.40 -1.66
N TRP A 50 19.87 -13.52 -2.25
CA TRP A 50 19.11 -14.78 -2.15
C TRP A 50 19.21 -15.45 -0.80
N ALA A 51 20.33 -15.33 -0.09
CA ALA A 51 20.47 -15.83 1.28
C ALA A 51 19.46 -15.16 2.24
N ALA A 52 19.22 -13.86 2.07
CA ALA A 52 18.28 -13.11 2.90
C ALA A 52 16.82 -13.22 2.43
N ALA A 53 16.56 -13.59 1.18
CA ALA A 53 15.24 -13.52 0.57
C ALA A 53 14.20 -14.39 1.29
N SER A 54 14.53 -15.65 1.60
CA SER A 54 13.61 -16.57 2.27
C SER A 54 13.27 -16.13 3.69
N SER A 55 14.27 -15.67 4.45
CA SER A 55 14.08 -15.15 5.81
C SER A 55 13.24 -13.89 5.82
N SER A 56 13.51 -12.96 4.89
CA SER A 56 12.74 -11.72 4.72
C SER A 56 11.30 -12.02 4.34
N LEU A 57 11.09 -12.92 3.39
CA LEU A 57 9.76 -13.36 3.00
C LEU A 57 9.00 -13.98 4.18
N ARG A 58 9.65 -14.85 4.95
CA ARG A 58 9.05 -15.46 6.14
C ARG A 58 8.68 -14.43 7.18
N LYS A 59 9.56 -13.46 7.45
CA LYS A 59 9.31 -12.35 8.38
C LYS A 59 8.09 -11.49 7.96
N MET A 60 7.91 -11.25 6.66
CA MET A 60 6.83 -10.42 6.15
C MET A 60 5.49 -11.16 6.03
N SER A 61 5.53 -12.46 5.70
CA SER A 61 4.33 -13.23 5.35
C SER A 61 3.92 -14.25 6.39
N TYR A 62 4.78 -14.56 7.36
CA TYR A 62 4.64 -15.65 8.32
C TYR A 62 4.33 -17.01 7.65
N GLY A 63 4.57 -17.12 6.32
CA GLY A 63 4.28 -18.30 5.52
C GLY A 63 2.82 -18.45 5.09
N ASN A 64 1.96 -17.47 5.36
CA ASN A 64 0.52 -17.54 5.10
C ASN A 64 0.12 -17.17 3.66
N TYR A 65 1.08 -16.72 2.83
CA TYR A 65 0.82 -16.23 1.47
C TYR A 65 1.50 -17.13 0.44
N PRO A 66 0.80 -18.12 -0.13
CA PRO A 66 1.38 -19.10 -1.05
C PRO A 66 1.95 -18.45 -2.32
N ALA A 67 1.32 -17.40 -2.84
CA ALA A 67 1.78 -16.72 -4.04
C ALA A 67 3.17 -16.10 -3.89
N GLN A 68 3.47 -15.46 -2.77
CA GLN A 68 4.77 -14.84 -2.52
C GLN A 68 5.91 -15.87 -2.49
N LYS A 69 5.65 -17.06 -1.92
CA LYS A 69 6.60 -18.16 -1.91
C LYS A 69 6.81 -18.72 -3.32
N ALA A 70 5.74 -18.85 -4.09
CA ALA A 70 5.81 -19.32 -5.48
C ALA A 70 6.57 -18.33 -6.38
N ILE A 71 6.36 -17.02 -6.20
CA ILE A 71 7.11 -15.97 -6.91
C ILE A 71 8.60 -16.07 -6.60
N LEU A 72 8.98 -16.19 -5.32
CA LEU A 72 10.38 -16.31 -4.94
C LEU A 72 11.03 -17.56 -5.56
N SER A 73 10.32 -18.70 -5.57
CA SER A 73 10.79 -19.93 -6.23
C SER A 73 10.92 -19.75 -7.73
N ALA A 74 9.92 -19.17 -8.40
CA ALA A 74 9.95 -18.92 -9.84
C ALA A 74 11.11 -18.00 -10.24
N LEU A 75 11.34 -16.95 -9.48
CA LEU A 75 12.47 -16.04 -9.71
C LEU A 75 13.81 -16.74 -9.49
N TYR A 76 13.97 -17.47 -8.37
CA TYR A 76 15.23 -18.14 -8.06
C TYR A 76 15.60 -19.18 -9.12
N GLU A 77 14.66 -20.03 -9.52
CA GLU A 77 14.86 -21.07 -10.54
C GLU A 77 14.98 -20.44 -11.95
N GLY A 78 14.11 -19.47 -12.28
CA GLY A 78 13.98 -18.89 -13.61
C GLY A 78 15.17 -18.06 -14.05
N VAL A 79 15.81 -17.31 -13.12
CA VAL A 79 16.98 -16.48 -13.47
C VAL A 79 18.26 -17.29 -13.76
N GLN A 80 18.23 -18.60 -13.57
CA GLN A 80 19.37 -19.52 -13.81
C GLN A 80 19.28 -20.28 -15.14
N VAL A 81 18.20 -20.08 -15.86
CA VAL A 81 17.91 -20.80 -17.12
C VAL A 81 17.53 -19.81 -18.24
N PRO A 82 17.56 -20.24 -19.52
CA PRO A 82 17.02 -19.43 -20.62
C PRO A 82 15.57 -19.03 -20.38
N ILE A 83 15.17 -17.87 -20.92
CA ILE A 83 13.85 -17.26 -20.68
C ILE A 83 12.68 -18.20 -20.90
N ASP A 84 12.69 -18.99 -21.96
CA ASP A 84 11.61 -19.95 -22.28
C ASP A 84 11.48 -21.05 -21.21
N ALA A 85 12.60 -21.49 -20.63
CA ALA A 85 12.59 -22.42 -19.52
C ALA A 85 12.10 -21.75 -18.25
N GLY A 86 12.50 -20.49 -18.03
CA GLY A 86 12.03 -19.64 -16.93
C GLY A 86 10.50 -19.44 -16.96
N LEU A 87 9.93 -19.16 -18.13
CA LEU A 87 8.49 -19.03 -18.33
C LEU A 87 7.73 -20.34 -18.02
N ARG A 88 8.30 -21.50 -18.35
CA ARG A 88 7.71 -22.79 -17.96
C ARG A 88 7.76 -23.03 -16.45
N ILE A 89 8.82 -22.59 -15.79
CA ILE A 89 8.92 -22.64 -14.32
C ILE A 89 7.86 -21.73 -13.69
N GLU A 90 7.72 -20.50 -14.19
CA GLU A 90 6.68 -19.57 -13.75
C GLU A 90 5.27 -20.15 -13.91
N ALA A 91 4.94 -20.70 -15.09
CA ALA A 91 3.66 -21.33 -15.36
C ALA A 91 3.37 -22.49 -14.38
N ARG A 92 4.37 -23.32 -14.06
CA ARG A 92 4.25 -24.39 -13.06
C ARG A 92 3.96 -23.82 -11.65
N GLN A 93 4.66 -22.78 -11.23
CA GLN A 93 4.42 -22.16 -9.93
C GLN A 93 3.05 -21.47 -9.89
N MET A 94 2.65 -20.79 -10.97
CA MET A 94 1.33 -20.18 -11.10
C MET A 94 0.21 -21.21 -10.99
N THR A 95 0.35 -22.36 -11.65
CA THR A 95 -0.62 -23.47 -11.57
C THR A 95 -0.79 -23.94 -10.12
N LYS A 96 0.29 -24.11 -9.37
CA LYS A 96 0.22 -24.46 -7.94
C LYS A 96 -0.58 -23.43 -7.14
N VAL A 97 -0.32 -22.15 -7.37
CA VAL A 97 -1.01 -21.06 -6.67
C VAL A 97 -2.49 -21.00 -7.00
N ILE A 98 -2.87 -21.17 -8.27
CA ILE A 98 -4.28 -21.18 -8.70
C ILE A 98 -5.03 -22.35 -8.06
N MET A 99 -4.41 -23.52 -7.95
CA MET A 99 -5.01 -24.71 -7.37
C MET A 99 -5.03 -24.70 -5.83
N ASP A 100 -4.27 -23.79 -5.19
CA ASP A 100 -4.19 -23.69 -3.73
C ASP A 100 -5.49 -23.10 -3.15
N PRO A 101 -6.16 -23.80 -2.20
CA PRO A 101 -7.39 -23.29 -1.59
C PRO A 101 -7.19 -21.98 -0.81
N VAL A 102 -6.01 -21.75 -0.23
CA VAL A 102 -5.70 -20.50 0.48
C VAL A 102 -5.69 -19.33 -0.52
N SER A 103 -5.03 -19.48 -1.66
CA SER A 103 -5.01 -18.46 -2.71
C SER A 103 -6.41 -18.12 -3.21
N ARG A 104 -7.23 -19.14 -3.47
CA ARG A 104 -8.61 -18.96 -3.92
C ARG A 104 -9.46 -18.23 -2.87
N ASN A 105 -9.32 -18.60 -1.60
CA ASN A 105 -10.04 -17.96 -0.50
C ASN A 105 -9.58 -16.49 -0.30
N MET A 106 -8.30 -16.21 -0.47
CA MET A 106 -7.76 -14.85 -0.43
C MET A 106 -8.31 -14.00 -1.58
N VAL A 107 -8.33 -14.51 -2.81
CA VAL A 107 -8.93 -13.80 -3.94
C VAL A 107 -10.40 -13.50 -3.67
N ARG A 108 -11.16 -14.46 -3.16
CA ARG A 108 -12.57 -14.27 -2.83
C ARG A 108 -12.78 -13.21 -1.75
N SER A 109 -12.03 -13.27 -0.63
CA SER A 109 -12.22 -12.36 0.49
C SER A 109 -11.64 -10.98 0.22
N LEU A 110 -10.39 -10.88 -0.25
CA LEU A 110 -9.67 -9.61 -0.37
C LEU A 110 -9.98 -8.84 -1.66
N PHE A 111 -10.46 -9.51 -2.72
CA PHE A 111 -10.81 -8.84 -3.96
C PHE A 111 -12.31 -8.88 -4.22
N VAL A 112 -12.90 -10.06 -4.40
CA VAL A 112 -14.30 -10.18 -4.84
C VAL A 112 -15.25 -9.58 -3.80
N ASN A 113 -15.13 -10.00 -2.54
CA ASN A 113 -15.99 -9.52 -1.47
C ASN A 113 -15.75 -8.03 -1.15
N MET A 114 -14.48 -7.60 -1.13
CA MET A 114 -14.15 -6.19 -0.91
C MET A 114 -14.69 -5.29 -2.03
N GLN A 115 -14.59 -5.70 -3.28
CA GLN A 115 -15.19 -4.95 -4.39
C GLN A 115 -16.71 -4.86 -4.28
N ALA A 116 -17.37 -5.97 -3.90
CA ALA A 116 -18.82 -5.98 -3.69
C ALA A 116 -19.22 -5.01 -2.57
N LEU A 117 -18.51 -5.03 -1.43
CA LEU A 117 -18.74 -4.12 -0.30
C LEU A 117 -18.51 -2.66 -0.70
N ASN A 118 -17.41 -2.37 -1.38
CA ASN A 118 -17.09 -1.01 -1.84
C ASN A 118 -18.13 -0.45 -2.83
N LYS A 119 -18.78 -1.32 -3.60
CA LYS A 119 -19.91 -0.97 -4.46
C LYS A 119 -21.24 -0.84 -3.69
N GLY A 120 -21.24 -1.03 -2.39
CA GLY A 120 -22.43 -0.88 -1.54
C GLY A 120 -23.36 -2.10 -1.52
N ALA A 121 -22.85 -3.31 -1.74
CA ALA A 121 -23.66 -4.54 -1.75
C ALA A 121 -24.47 -4.79 -0.45
N ARG A 122 -24.04 -4.21 0.67
CA ARG A 122 -24.71 -4.30 1.97
C ARG A 122 -25.51 -3.05 2.33
N ARG A 123 -25.46 -2.00 1.51
CA ARG A 123 -26.24 -0.79 1.74
C ARG A 123 -27.72 -1.06 1.41
N PRO A 124 -28.66 -0.65 2.27
CA PRO A 124 -30.07 -0.66 1.91
C PRO A 124 -30.31 0.16 0.64
N LYS A 125 -31.16 -0.35 -0.27
CA LYS A 125 -31.36 0.24 -1.60
C LYS A 125 -32.04 1.61 -1.55
N ASP A 126 -32.83 1.86 -0.51
CA ASP A 126 -33.66 3.07 -0.34
C ASP A 126 -32.91 4.22 0.34
N PHE A 127 -31.60 4.03 0.59
CA PHE A 127 -30.78 5.06 1.24
C PHE A 127 -29.62 5.48 0.33
N GLU A 128 -29.49 6.78 0.13
CA GLU A 128 -28.37 7.37 -0.56
C GLU A 128 -27.06 7.18 0.22
N LYS A 129 -25.94 7.31 -0.46
CA LYS A 129 -24.62 7.29 0.18
C LYS A 129 -24.46 8.56 1.01
N TYR A 130 -24.40 8.40 2.33
CA TYR A 130 -24.09 9.52 3.22
C TYR A 130 -22.63 9.96 3.07
N ASN A 131 -22.41 11.25 2.94
CA ASN A 131 -21.10 11.83 2.76
C ASN A 131 -20.67 12.55 4.05
N VAL A 132 -19.82 11.89 4.83
CA VAL A 132 -19.28 12.43 6.09
C VAL A 132 -18.23 13.48 5.77
N LYS A 133 -18.39 14.69 6.33
CA LYS A 133 -17.47 15.83 6.17
C LYS A 133 -16.78 16.23 7.47
N LYS A 134 -17.45 16.01 8.61
CA LYS A 134 -16.95 16.37 9.93
C LYS A 134 -17.17 15.22 10.91
N VAL A 135 -16.12 14.82 11.61
CA VAL A 135 -16.15 13.72 12.59
C VAL A 135 -15.69 14.23 13.95
N GLY A 136 -16.50 13.97 14.99
CA GLY A 136 -16.09 14.10 16.36
C GLY A 136 -15.46 12.81 16.87
N ILE A 137 -14.35 12.89 17.58
CA ILE A 137 -13.70 11.74 18.21
C ILE A 137 -13.55 12.03 19.70
N LEU A 138 -14.13 11.18 20.54
CA LEU A 138 -14.05 11.27 21.98
C LEU A 138 -12.96 10.31 22.48
N GLY A 139 -11.95 10.86 23.15
CA GLY A 139 -10.73 10.16 23.56
C GLY A 139 -9.61 10.30 22.53
N ALA A 140 -8.52 10.97 22.94
CA ALA A 140 -7.33 11.21 22.10
C ALA A 140 -6.18 10.23 22.42
N GLY A 141 -6.48 9.09 23.05
CA GLY A 141 -5.56 8.00 23.29
C GLY A 141 -5.08 7.34 21.99
N LEU A 142 -4.39 6.20 22.10
CA LEU A 142 -3.79 5.50 20.95
C LEU A 142 -4.78 5.25 19.79
N MET A 143 -6.00 4.79 20.12
CA MET A 143 -7.03 4.51 19.12
C MET A 143 -7.59 5.79 18.53
N GLY A 144 -8.05 6.74 19.37
CA GLY A 144 -8.65 7.99 18.88
C GLY A 144 -7.67 8.84 18.06
N ALA A 145 -6.41 8.93 18.46
CA ALA A 145 -5.36 9.57 17.69
C ALA A 145 -5.14 8.90 16.32
N GLY A 146 -5.14 7.57 16.27
CA GLY A 146 -5.02 6.81 15.03
C GLY A 146 -6.23 7.02 14.09
N ILE A 147 -7.44 7.01 14.64
CA ILE A 147 -8.69 7.30 13.90
C ILE A 147 -8.66 8.74 13.38
N ALA A 148 -8.24 9.71 14.19
CA ALA A 148 -8.10 11.11 13.78
C ALA A 148 -7.17 11.25 12.56
N TYR A 149 -6.02 10.59 12.60
CA TYR A 149 -5.07 10.60 11.47
C TYR A 149 -5.68 10.05 10.18
N VAL A 150 -6.31 8.88 10.23
CA VAL A 150 -6.85 8.26 8.99
C VAL A 150 -8.06 9.01 8.46
N THR A 151 -8.87 9.61 9.33
CA THR A 151 -10.01 10.45 8.98
C THR A 151 -9.55 11.75 8.29
N ALA A 152 -8.59 12.46 8.88
CA ALA A 152 -8.00 13.66 8.28
C ALA A 152 -7.28 13.34 6.96
N LYS A 153 -6.62 12.19 6.86
CA LYS A 153 -6.01 11.71 5.61
C LYS A 153 -7.03 11.47 4.50
N ALA A 154 -8.25 11.14 4.84
CA ALA A 154 -9.36 11.04 3.89
C ALA A 154 -9.95 12.41 3.49
N GLY A 155 -9.42 13.52 4.03
CA GLY A 155 -9.88 14.88 3.74
C GLY A 155 -11.08 15.32 4.58
N ILE A 156 -11.37 14.64 5.69
CA ILE A 156 -12.51 14.88 6.58
C ILE A 156 -12.04 15.71 7.80
N GLU A 157 -12.80 16.73 8.17
CA GLU A 157 -12.55 17.52 9.39
C GLU A 157 -12.71 16.65 10.64
N VAL A 158 -11.81 16.82 11.62
CA VAL A 158 -11.79 16.06 12.86
C VAL A 158 -11.77 17.00 14.06
N ILE A 159 -12.73 16.83 14.94
CA ILE A 159 -12.71 17.41 16.28
C ILE A 159 -12.26 16.30 17.24
N LEU A 160 -11.06 16.43 17.78
CA LEU A 160 -10.45 15.43 18.66
C LEU A 160 -10.57 15.91 20.11
N ILE A 161 -11.42 15.27 20.89
CA ILE A 161 -11.72 15.64 22.28
C ILE A 161 -11.02 14.69 23.25
N ASP A 162 -10.46 15.27 24.33
CA ASP A 162 -10.02 14.51 25.51
C ASP A 162 -10.43 15.24 26.78
N GLN A 163 -10.22 14.63 27.95
CA GLN A 163 -10.57 15.16 29.27
C GLN A 163 -9.83 16.47 29.58
N ASN A 164 -8.63 16.64 29.04
CA ASN A 164 -7.83 17.84 29.19
C ASN A 164 -7.13 18.19 27.85
N GLN A 165 -6.73 19.46 27.71
CA GLN A 165 -6.12 19.96 26.48
C GLN A 165 -4.80 19.26 26.17
N GLU A 166 -4.00 18.94 27.19
CA GLU A 166 -2.73 18.22 27.02
C GLU A 166 -2.93 16.82 26.36
N GLY A 167 -3.97 16.09 26.79
CA GLY A 167 -4.35 14.81 26.20
C GLY A 167 -4.76 14.96 24.74
N ALA A 168 -5.62 15.93 24.44
CA ALA A 168 -6.07 16.22 23.08
C ALA A 168 -4.88 16.60 22.15
N ASP A 169 -3.97 17.46 22.64
CA ASP A 169 -2.77 17.88 21.91
C ASP A 169 -1.82 16.70 21.65
N LYS A 170 -1.58 15.83 22.65
CA LYS A 170 -0.81 14.60 22.49
C LYS A 170 -1.40 13.67 21.41
N GLY A 171 -2.74 13.61 21.33
CA GLY A 171 -3.43 12.87 20.29
C GLY A 171 -3.13 13.43 18.88
N LYS A 172 -3.11 14.75 18.72
CA LYS A 172 -2.70 15.40 17.46
C LYS A 172 -1.22 15.19 17.16
N ASP A 173 -0.35 15.25 18.18
CA ASP A 173 1.10 15.00 18.05
C ASP A 173 1.43 13.61 17.49
N TYR A 174 0.58 12.63 17.70
CA TYR A 174 0.70 11.33 17.05
C TYR A 174 0.70 11.46 15.51
N SER A 175 -0.22 12.28 14.97
CA SER A 175 -0.29 12.57 13.55
C SER A 175 0.94 13.33 13.05
N VAL A 176 1.45 14.28 13.83
CA VAL A 176 2.69 15.03 13.52
C VAL A 176 3.86 14.05 13.37
N LYS A 177 4.08 13.17 14.35
CA LYS A 177 5.17 12.17 14.34
C LYS A 177 5.10 11.22 13.14
N LEU A 178 3.89 10.79 12.74
CA LEU A 178 3.71 9.94 11.55
C LEU A 178 4.09 10.69 10.27
N LEU A 179 3.68 11.94 10.17
CA LEU A 179 3.94 12.77 8.99
C LEU A 179 5.41 13.18 8.89
N ASP A 180 6.07 13.50 10.00
CA ASP A 180 7.52 13.78 10.06
C ASP A 180 8.33 12.57 9.56
N LYS A 181 7.94 11.37 10.01
CA LYS A 181 8.55 10.13 9.53
C LYS A 181 8.28 9.86 8.05
N ALA A 182 7.11 10.25 7.54
CA ALA A 182 6.80 10.15 6.12
C ALA A 182 7.60 11.18 5.30
N LEU A 183 7.76 12.39 5.81
CA LEU A 183 8.54 13.47 5.20
C LEU A 183 10.03 13.11 5.10
N SER A 184 10.64 12.60 6.19
CA SER A 184 12.03 12.14 6.19
C SER A 184 12.31 11.04 5.18
N ARG A 185 11.28 10.26 4.83
CA ARG A 185 11.33 9.19 3.82
C ARG A 185 10.90 9.66 2.42
N LYS A 186 10.70 10.95 2.21
CA LYS A 186 10.22 11.55 0.95
C LYS A 186 8.91 10.95 0.44
N LYS A 187 8.01 10.51 1.35
CA LYS A 187 6.70 9.95 1.02
C LYS A 187 5.56 10.97 1.04
N THR A 188 5.84 12.19 1.53
CA THR A 188 4.92 13.33 1.56
C THR A 188 5.70 14.62 1.41
N THR A 189 4.99 15.76 1.29
CA THR A 189 5.56 17.11 1.25
C THR A 189 5.12 17.89 2.48
N GLU A 190 5.83 18.98 2.83
CA GLU A 190 5.45 19.83 3.95
C GLU A 190 4.04 20.40 3.77
N GLU A 191 3.71 20.88 2.59
CA GLU A 191 2.37 21.39 2.24
C GLU A 191 1.26 20.35 2.53
N LYS A 192 1.46 19.08 2.13
CA LYS A 192 0.49 18.00 2.41
C LYS A 192 0.39 17.68 3.89
N LYS A 193 1.49 17.77 4.63
CA LYS A 193 1.53 17.61 6.08
C LYS A 193 0.71 18.68 6.77
N GLU A 194 0.97 19.95 6.46
CA GLU A 194 0.24 21.10 7.05
C GLU A 194 -1.25 21.01 6.73
N LYS A 195 -1.61 20.73 5.48
CA LYS A 195 -3.00 20.55 5.07
C LYS A 195 -3.70 19.44 5.84
N LEU A 196 -3.06 18.32 6.11
CA LEU A 196 -3.65 17.24 6.90
C LEU A 196 -3.81 17.65 8.37
N LEU A 197 -2.77 18.26 8.95
CA LEU A 197 -2.80 18.67 10.35
C LEU A 197 -3.80 19.80 10.62
N SER A 198 -4.11 20.64 9.64
CA SER A 198 -5.14 21.68 9.76
C SER A 198 -6.56 21.09 9.86
N LEU A 199 -6.78 19.86 9.41
CA LEU A 199 -8.06 19.16 9.55
C LEU A 199 -8.30 18.59 10.95
N ILE A 200 -7.28 18.54 11.83
CA ILE A 200 -7.41 17.97 13.17
C ILE A 200 -7.42 19.12 14.19
N THR A 201 -8.53 19.32 14.86
CA THR A 201 -8.71 20.30 15.94
C THR A 201 -8.74 19.58 17.28
N PRO A 202 -7.64 19.58 18.08
CA PRO A 202 -7.64 19.07 19.43
C PRO A 202 -8.33 20.06 20.36
N THR A 203 -9.20 19.58 21.26
CA THR A 203 -9.96 20.47 22.15
C THR A 203 -10.58 19.69 23.30
N THR A 204 -11.00 20.42 24.35
CA THR A 204 -11.85 19.92 25.44
C THR A 204 -13.29 20.40 25.32
N ASP A 205 -13.54 21.29 24.33
CA ASP A 205 -14.83 21.95 24.15
C ASP A 205 -15.77 21.09 23.30
N TYR A 206 -16.79 20.53 23.97
CA TYR A 206 -17.82 19.73 23.32
C TYR A 206 -18.72 20.53 22.37
N ALA A 207 -18.80 21.87 22.52
CA ALA A 207 -19.58 22.69 21.60
C ALA A 207 -19.05 22.64 20.17
N LYS A 208 -17.77 22.36 19.98
CA LYS A 208 -17.17 22.17 18.65
C LYS A 208 -17.66 20.94 17.91
N LEU A 209 -18.32 19.99 18.59
CA LEU A 209 -18.98 18.85 17.95
C LEU A 209 -20.27 19.25 17.19
N ASN A 210 -20.76 20.45 17.41
CA ASN A 210 -21.94 20.91 16.70
C ASN A 210 -21.72 20.84 15.19
N GLY A 211 -22.68 20.24 14.46
CA GLY A 211 -22.58 19.99 13.04
C GLY A 211 -21.67 18.83 12.65
N ALA A 212 -21.23 17.98 13.59
CA ALA A 212 -20.55 16.73 13.25
C ALA A 212 -21.53 15.72 12.63
N ASP A 213 -21.11 15.12 11.52
CA ASP A 213 -21.87 14.10 10.80
C ASP A 213 -21.81 12.72 11.48
N LEU A 214 -20.72 12.48 12.21
CA LEU A 214 -20.45 11.22 12.92
C LEU A 214 -19.65 11.51 14.18
N ILE A 215 -20.00 10.80 15.26
CA ILE A 215 -19.23 10.80 16.50
C ILE A 215 -18.68 9.38 16.73
N ILE A 216 -17.39 9.29 17.00
CA ILE A 216 -16.69 8.05 17.33
C ILE A 216 -16.20 8.14 18.77
N GLU A 217 -16.65 7.22 19.60
CA GLU A 217 -16.19 7.09 20.97
C GLU A 217 -14.99 6.13 20.99
N ALA A 218 -13.89 6.55 21.62
CA ALA A 218 -12.64 5.80 21.77
C ALA A 218 -11.98 6.10 23.13
N VAL A 219 -12.79 6.28 24.18
CA VAL A 219 -12.32 6.51 25.54
C VAL A 219 -11.92 5.21 26.21
N PHE A 220 -11.27 5.33 27.36
CA PHE A 220 -11.01 4.18 28.22
C PHE A 220 -12.31 3.74 28.90
N GLU A 221 -12.69 2.48 28.68
CA GLU A 221 -13.88 1.91 29.33
C GLU A 221 -13.61 1.69 30.82
N ASN A 222 -14.20 2.52 31.68
CA ASN A 222 -14.35 2.26 33.11
C ASN A 222 -15.82 1.97 33.39
N ARG A 223 -16.12 0.83 34.00
CA ARG A 223 -17.47 0.40 34.31
C ARG A 223 -17.89 0.71 35.75
N ASP A 224 -16.97 1.30 36.53
CA ASP A 224 -17.20 1.66 37.95
C ASP A 224 -17.75 3.08 38.10
#